data_61b2142b3bb49630634822bf89a40cdb
#
_entry.id   61b2142b3bb49630634822bf89a40cdb
#
_cell.length_a   1.000
_cell.length_b   1.000
_cell.length_c   1.000
_cell.angle_alpha   90.00
_cell.angle_beta   90.00
_cell.angle_gamma   90.00
#
_symmetry.space_group_name_H-M   'P 1'
#
loop_
_entity.id
_entity.type
_entity.pdbx_description
1 polymer ?
#
loop_
_entity_poly.entity_id
_entity_poly.type
_entity_poly.pdbx_seq_one_letter_code
_entity_poly.pdbx_strand_id
1 'polypeptide(L)'
;MIRISIILLSFILFLSYINKSVAADDIKSTSQNQLNIEDGNVAKHDFVYSLNNAREVFFNYHKDPVNFENSIDILDGVLSNEPDNVDAMIFLSRVWLTFGHYIEDNTTEKWERFRNGSKIAQQAIKLSAYNADAYFYYVANEASLAKSKGAFGSIFLISKIKKGLNKTLELNPNHAEAIAMKGAILYTIPALMGGDIKESERLIREALVMEPHITSTKIFLAKNLYKQKHYEEAKRVLSEILNEENPKVEADWYLNKRVAIKMIKNINDIEHKQS
;
A
#
# COMPACT_ATOMS: atom_id res chain seq x y z
N MET A 1 -42.58 9.29 -15.10
CA MET A 1 -41.36 8.55 -14.80
C MET A 1 -40.24 8.77 -15.85
N ILE A 2 -40.10 9.93 -16.50
CA ILE A 2 -39.12 10.17 -17.61
C ILE A 2 -38.20 11.40 -17.33
N ARG A 3 -38.37 12.11 -16.21
CA ARG A 3 -37.56 13.33 -15.92
C ARG A 3 -36.32 13.13 -15.06
N ILE A 4 -36.07 11.93 -14.51
CA ILE A 4 -34.91 11.65 -13.63
C ILE A 4 -33.70 11.13 -14.44
N SER A 5 -33.92 10.53 -15.61
CA SER A 5 -32.83 9.97 -16.45
C SER A 5 -31.98 11.02 -17.20
N ILE A 6 -32.51 12.23 -17.42
CA ILE A 6 -31.78 13.24 -18.23
C ILE A 6 -30.75 14.00 -17.37
N ILE A 7 -31.02 14.17 -16.09
CA ILE A 7 -30.11 14.88 -15.17
C ILE A 7 -28.87 14.01 -14.81
N LEU A 8 -29.03 12.69 -14.73
CA LEU A 8 -27.90 11.77 -14.51
C LEU A 8 -26.96 11.68 -15.71
N LEU A 9 -27.49 11.75 -16.92
CA LEU A 9 -26.68 11.68 -18.16
C LEU A 9 -25.85 12.95 -18.38
N SER A 10 -26.38 14.12 -18.04
CA SER A 10 -25.65 15.39 -18.16
C SER A 10 -24.52 15.53 -17.12
N PHE A 11 -24.65 14.90 -15.95
CA PHE A 11 -23.62 14.92 -14.91
C PHE A 11 -22.45 13.99 -15.24
N ILE A 12 -22.71 12.85 -15.88
CA ILE A 12 -21.68 11.90 -16.34
C ILE A 12 -20.87 12.49 -17.50
N LEU A 13 -21.51 13.22 -18.42
CA LEU A 13 -20.82 13.89 -19.53
C LEU A 13 -20.00 15.11 -19.07
N PHE A 14 -20.43 15.81 -18.02
CA PHE A 14 -19.69 16.93 -17.44
C PHE A 14 -18.42 16.46 -16.70
N LEU A 15 -18.47 15.34 -15.98
CA LEU A 15 -17.29 14.73 -15.35
C LEU A 15 -16.28 14.19 -16.35
N SER A 16 -16.73 13.65 -17.51
CA SER A 16 -15.84 13.17 -18.56
C SER A 16 -15.15 14.31 -19.34
N TYR A 17 -15.76 15.51 -19.37
CA TYR A 17 -15.17 16.69 -20.02
C TYR A 17 -14.09 17.35 -19.14
N ILE A 18 -14.27 17.39 -17.83
CA ILE A 18 -13.26 17.94 -16.90
C ILE A 18 -12.02 17.05 -16.83
N ASN A 19 -12.17 15.72 -16.82
CA ASN A 19 -11.03 14.79 -16.83
C ASN A 19 -10.21 14.82 -18.14
N LYS A 20 -10.82 15.23 -19.25
CA LYS A 20 -10.11 15.36 -20.54
C LYS A 20 -9.32 16.65 -20.69
N SER A 21 -9.71 17.72 -19.99
CA SER A 21 -9.06 19.02 -20.07
C SER A 21 -7.83 19.13 -19.15
N VAL A 22 -7.82 18.44 -18.01
CA VAL A 22 -6.69 18.46 -17.06
C VAL A 22 -5.56 17.49 -17.47
N ALA A 23 -5.89 16.40 -18.19
CA ALA A 23 -4.88 15.43 -18.64
C ALA A 23 -4.14 15.84 -19.94
N ALA A 24 -4.59 16.87 -20.66
CA ALA A 24 -3.99 17.26 -21.93
C ALA A 24 -2.94 18.38 -21.83
N ASP A 25 -2.96 19.16 -20.77
CA ASP A 25 -2.05 20.30 -20.61
C ASP A 25 -0.76 19.96 -19.83
N ASP A 26 -0.78 18.91 -18.97
CA ASP A 26 0.41 18.48 -18.21
C ASP A 26 1.34 17.52 -19.00
N ILE A 27 0.88 16.92 -20.10
CA ILE A 27 1.70 15.99 -20.91
C ILE A 27 2.52 16.72 -21.98
N LYS A 28 2.23 17.99 -22.27
CA LYS A 28 2.96 18.74 -23.33
C LYS A 28 4.18 19.53 -22.87
N SER A 29 4.46 19.63 -21.58
CA SER A 29 5.61 20.41 -21.08
C SER A 29 6.85 19.58 -20.71
N THR A 30 6.80 18.23 -20.79
CA THR A 30 7.91 17.36 -20.36
C THR A 30 8.57 16.57 -21.48
N SER A 31 8.17 16.74 -22.74
CA SER A 31 8.69 15.95 -23.86
C SER A 31 9.49 16.75 -24.90
N GLN A 32 10.24 17.78 -24.46
CA GLN A 32 11.25 18.43 -25.32
C GLN A 32 12.60 18.56 -24.59
N ASN A 33 13.19 17.42 -24.22
CA ASN A 33 14.64 17.31 -24.20
C ASN A 33 15.03 16.41 -25.36
N GLN A 34 15.58 17.06 -26.39
CA GLN A 34 16.04 16.43 -27.62
C GLN A 34 17.11 15.39 -27.30
N LEU A 35 16.81 14.14 -27.62
CA LEU A 35 17.80 13.08 -27.81
C LEU A 35 18.63 13.44 -29.04
N ASN A 36 19.86 13.88 -28.81
CA ASN A 36 20.90 13.82 -29.83
C ASN A 36 21.22 12.35 -30.08
N ILE A 37 20.72 11.83 -31.18
CA ILE A 37 21.10 10.52 -31.71
C ILE A 37 22.35 10.78 -32.56
N GLU A 38 23.52 10.65 -31.97
CA GLU A 38 24.73 10.35 -32.70
C GLU A 38 25.23 8.97 -32.28
N ASP A 39 25.34 8.12 -33.30
CA ASP A 39 25.99 6.81 -33.32
C ASP A 39 25.50 5.72 -32.35
N GLY A 40 24.81 4.77 -32.93
CA GLY A 40 24.46 3.37 -32.64
C GLY A 40 25.08 2.62 -31.46
N ASN A 41 25.38 3.28 -30.35
CA ASN A 41 25.79 2.65 -29.11
C ASN A 41 24.92 3.24 -28.00
N VAL A 42 23.71 2.69 -27.83
CA VAL A 42 22.95 2.88 -26.60
C VAL A 42 23.85 2.32 -25.51
N ALA A 43 24.53 3.22 -24.77
CA ALA A 43 25.17 2.85 -23.52
C ALA A 43 24.06 2.19 -22.68
N LYS A 44 24.06 0.86 -22.60
CA LYS A 44 23.46 0.15 -21.49
C LYS A 44 24.15 0.79 -20.28
N HIS A 45 23.41 1.66 -19.56
CA HIS A 45 23.79 1.93 -18.20
C HIS A 45 24.02 0.56 -17.59
N ASP A 46 25.25 0.27 -17.16
CA ASP A 46 25.56 -0.90 -16.36
C ASP A 46 24.78 -0.74 -15.04
N PHE A 47 23.48 -1.07 -15.09
CA PHE A 47 22.68 -1.21 -13.91
C PHE A 47 23.34 -2.33 -13.11
N VAL A 48 23.99 -1.95 -12.02
CA VAL A 48 24.47 -2.92 -11.05
C VAL A 48 23.20 -3.56 -10.48
N TYR A 49 22.81 -4.70 -11.06
CA TYR A 49 21.68 -5.50 -10.58
C TYR A 49 22.03 -6.03 -9.19
N SER A 50 21.69 -5.30 -8.17
CA SER A 50 21.86 -5.72 -6.80
C SER A 50 20.64 -5.37 -5.97
N LEU A 51 20.35 -6.19 -4.97
CA LEU A 51 19.26 -5.95 -4.03
C LEU A 51 19.43 -4.60 -3.29
N ASN A 52 20.67 -4.19 -3.00
CA ASN A 52 20.92 -2.91 -2.34
C ASN A 52 20.60 -1.73 -3.24
N ASN A 53 20.96 -1.79 -4.54
CA ASN A 53 20.60 -0.76 -5.49
C ASN A 53 19.08 -0.66 -5.67
N ALA A 54 18.39 -1.81 -5.79
CA ALA A 54 16.94 -1.84 -5.86
C ALA A 54 16.28 -1.18 -4.64
N ARG A 55 16.82 -1.41 -3.44
CA ARG A 55 16.36 -0.77 -2.19
C ARG A 55 16.58 0.73 -2.22
N GLU A 56 17.75 1.18 -2.59
CA GLU A 56 18.07 2.61 -2.67
C GLU A 56 17.14 3.34 -3.65
N VAL A 57 16.94 2.79 -4.85
CA VAL A 57 16.01 3.34 -5.84
C VAL A 57 14.57 3.33 -5.29
N PHE A 58 14.11 2.20 -4.76
CA PHE A 58 12.76 2.09 -4.21
C PHE A 58 12.49 3.13 -3.13
N PHE A 59 13.35 3.31 -2.15
CA PHE A 59 13.10 4.25 -1.05
C PHE A 59 13.07 5.73 -1.48
N ASN A 60 13.31 6.01 -2.75
CA ASN A 60 13.14 7.33 -3.37
C ASN A 60 11.84 7.47 -4.20
N TYR A 61 10.87 6.53 -4.12
CA TYR A 61 9.62 6.62 -4.88
C TYR A 61 8.78 7.87 -4.53
N HIS A 62 8.95 8.43 -3.35
CA HIS A 62 8.29 9.65 -2.92
C HIS A 62 8.82 10.91 -3.65
N LYS A 63 10.03 10.86 -4.20
CA LYS A 63 10.63 11.91 -5.00
C LYS A 63 10.24 11.79 -6.47
N ASP A 64 10.23 10.56 -6.99
CA ASP A 64 9.81 10.24 -8.35
C ASP A 64 9.15 8.86 -8.40
N PRO A 65 7.86 8.78 -8.79
CA PRO A 65 7.15 7.51 -8.89
C PRO A 65 7.76 6.49 -9.86
N VAL A 66 8.56 6.93 -10.86
CA VAL A 66 9.27 6.04 -11.79
C VAL A 66 10.21 5.08 -11.04
N ASN A 67 10.60 5.43 -9.82
CA ASN A 67 11.46 4.58 -8.98
C ASN A 67 10.79 3.28 -8.53
N PHE A 68 9.47 3.14 -8.64
CA PHE A 68 8.81 1.84 -8.50
C PHE A 68 9.22 0.91 -9.64
N GLU A 69 9.11 1.39 -10.89
CA GLU A 69 9.42 0.61 -12.10
C GLU A 69 10.92 0.34 -12.20
N ASN A 70 11.76 1.35 -11.96
CA ASN A 70 13.20 1.17 -11.92
C ASN A 70 13.64 0.12 -10.89
N SER A 71 13.04 0.12 -9.71
CA SER A 71 13.35 -0.89 -8.68
C SER A 71 12.89 -2.29 -9.08
N ILE A 72 11.74 -2.41 -9.76
CA ILE A 72 11.24 -3.67 -10.30
C ILE A 72 12.20 -4.21 -11.36
N ASP A 73 12.62 -3.39 -12.31
CA ASP A 73 13.56 -3.77 -13.38
C ASP A 73 14.89 -4.26 -12.81
N ILE A 74 15.41 -3.58 -11.78
CA ILE A 74 16.64 -4.01 -11.09
C ILE A 74 16.42 -5.38 -10.41
N LEU A 75 15.29 -5.58 -9.72
CA LEU A 75 14.98 -6.83 -9.03
C LEU A 75 14.74 -7.99 -10.01
N ASP A 76 14.11 -7.74 -11.14
CA ASP A 76 13.94 -8.72 -12.21
C ASP A 76 15.31 -9.10 -12.81
N GLY A 77 16.24 -8.16 -12.94
CA GLY A 77 17.63 -8.44 -13.31
C GLY A 77 18.38 -9.28 -12.27
N VAL A 78 18.20 -8.99 -10.96
CA VAL A 78 18.75 -9.82 -9.87
C VAL A 78 18.20 -11.24 -9.98
N LEU A 79 16.90 -11.39 -10.11
CA LEU A 79 16.24 -12.71 -10.15
C LEU A 79 16.51 -13.48 -11.45
N SER A 80 16.88 -12.80 -12.53
CA SER A 80 17.34 -13.45 -13.76
C SER A 80 18.71 -14.11 -13.59
N ASN A 81 19.58 -13.54 -12.76
CA ASN A 81 20.90 -14.06 -12.46
C ASN A 81 20.89 -15.02 -11.26
N GLU A 82 20.00 -14.77 -10.29
CA GLU A 82 19.86 -15.51 -9.03
C GLU A 82 18.39 -15.90 -8.82
N PRO A 83 17.86 -16.90 -9.56
CA PRO A 83 16.43 -17.25 -9.54
C PRO A 83 15.90 -17.68 -8.16
N ASP A 84 16.77 -18.12 -7.26
CA ASP A 84 16.44 -18.60 -5.92
C ASP A 84 16.73 -17.54 -4.82
N ASN A 85 17.00 -16.29 -5.20
CA ASN A 85 17.26 -15.21 -4.24
C ASN A 85 15.96 -14.80 -3.51
N VAL A 86 15.72 -15.45 -2.36
CA VAL A 86 14.52 -15.25 -1.53
C VAL A 86 14.38 -13.82 -1.06
N ASP A 87 15.49 -13.16 -0.70
CA ASP A 87 15.45 -11.78 -0.21
C ASP A 87 15.04 -10.79 -1.32
N ALA A 88 15.50 -11.02 -2.54
CA ALA A 88 15.06 -10.23 -3.71
C ALA A 88 13.57 -10.44 -3.99
N MET A 89 13.07 -11.67 -3.91
CA MET A 89 11.64 -11.97 -4.09
C MET A 89 10.78 -11.30 -3.02
N ILE A 90 11.19 -11.34 -1.76
CA ILE A 90 10.48 -10.70 -0.65
C ILE A 90 10.44 -9.19 -0.87
N PHE A 91 11.58 -8.60 -1.24
CA PHE A 91 11.64 -7.18 -1.47
C PHE A 91 10.82 -6.76 -2.70
N LEU A 92 10.85 -7.51 -3.79
CA LEU A 92 10.00 -7.29 -4.96
C LEU A 92 8.50 -7.36 -4.59
N SER A 93 8.13 -8.30 -3.71
CA SER A 93 6.74 -8.36 -3.20
C SER A 93 6.35 -7.11 -2.41
N ARG A 94 7.28 -6.54 -1.62
CA ARG A 94 7.08 -5.24 -0.94
C ARG A 94 6.92 -4.09 -1.93
N VAL A 95 7.76 -4.04 -2.96
CA VAL A 95 7.68 -3.01 -4.01
C VAL A 95 6.30 -3.02 -4.66
N TRP A 96 5.81 -4.18 -5.10
CA TRP A 96 4.48 -4.35 -5.67
C TRP A 96 3.35 -3.93 -4.73
N LEU A 97 3.45 -4.27 -3.44
CA LEU A 97 2.48 -3.89 -2.42
C LEU A 97 2.40 -2.37 -2.29
N THR A 98 3.55 -1.71 -2.14
CA THR A 98 3.62 -0.27 -1.95
C THR A 98 3.16 0.47 -3.20
N PHE A 99 3.56 0.01 -4.38
CA PHE A 99 3.12 0.57 -5.66
C PHE A 99 1.60 0.46 -5.83
N GLY A 100 1.01 -0.69 -5.47
CA GLY A 100 -0.44 -0.84 -5.45
C GLY A 100 -1.14 0.14 -4.49
N HIS A 101 -0.55 0.45 -3.35
CA HIS A 101 -1.08 1.44 -2.41
C HIS A 101 -0.85 2.88 -2.87
N TYR A 102 0.18 3.14 -3.65
CA TYR A 102 0.45 4.45 -4.23
C TYR A 102 -0.62 4.88 -5.23
N ILE A 103 -1.20 3.95 -5.99
CA ILE A 103 -2.30 4.20 -6.94
C ILE A 103 -3.57 4.51 -6.13
N GLU A 104 -4.14 5.70 -6.31
CA GLU A 104 -5.32 6.13 -5.54
C GLU A 104 -6.59 5.44 -6.00
N ASP A 105 -6.79 5.31 -7.31
CA ASP A 105 -7.99 4.74 -7.90
C ASP A 105 -8.03 3.21 -7.76
N ASN A 106 -9.24 2.67 -7.62
CA ASN A 106 -9.45 1.22 -7.54
C ASN A 106 -9.57 0.62 -8.95
N THR A 107 -8.45 0.57 -9.64
CA THR A 107 -8.34 0.12 -11.03
C THR A 107 -7.87 -1.33 -11.14
N THR A 108 -8.04 -1.92 -12.35
CA THR A 108 -7.45 -3.23 -12.67
C THR A 108 -5.95 -3.24 -12.47
N GLU A 109 -5.28 -2.15 -12.79
CA GLU A 109 -3.84 -1.97 -12.59
C GLU A 109 -3.44 -2.17 -11.13
N LYS A 110 -4.13 -1.51 -10.20
CA LYS A 110 -3.93 -1.68 -8.76
C LYS A 110 -4.06 -3.14 -8.33
N TRP A 111 -5.05 -3.87 -8.86
CA TRP A 111 -5.23 -5.29 -8.55
C TRP A 111 -4.10 -6.14 -9.08
N GLU A 112 -3.56 -5.81 -10.26
CA GLU A 112 -2.42 -6.50 -10.86
C GLU A 112 -1.16 -6.31 -10.02
N ARG A 113 -0.90 -5.10 -9.49
CA ARG A 113 0.22 -4.85 -8.59
C ARG A 113 0.15 -5.79 -7.37
N PHE A 114 -0.98 -5.84 -6.66
CA PHE A 114 -1.14 -6.75 -5.52
C PHE A 114 -1.04 -8.23 -5.92
N ARG A 115 -1.54 -8.61 -7.09
CA ARG A 115 -1.44 -9.99 -7.59
C ARG A 115 0.00 -10.37 -7.87
N ASN A 116 0.78 -9.50 -8.48
CA ASN A 116 2.20 -9.72 -8.74
C ASN A 116 2.97 -9.86 -7.43
N GLY A 117 2.73 -8.97 -6.46
CA GLY A 117 3.33 -9.07 -5.13
C GLY A 117 2.99 -10.39 -4.41
N SER A 118 1.72 -10.82 -4.47
CA SER A 118 1.29 -12.10 -3.89
C SER A 118 1.97 -13.29 -4.58
N LYS A 119 2.08 -13.27 -5.91
CA LYS A 119 2.71 -14.35 -6.70
C LYS A 119 4.18 -14.53 -6.36
N ILE A 120 4.95 -13.44 -6.31
CA ILE A 120 6.38 -13.52 -6.02
C ILE A 120 6.65 -13.92 -4.56
N ALA A 121 5.85 -13.42 -3.59
CA ALA A 121 5.94 -13.87 -2.20
C ALA A 121 5.62 -15.36 -2.05
N GLN A 122 4.69 -15.90 -2.83
CA GLN A 122 4.40 -17.34 -2.84
C GLN A 122 5.56 -18.15 -3.37
N GLN A 123 6.34 -17.63 -4.33
CA GLN A 123 7.57 -18.26 -4.78
C GLN A 123 8.63 -18.26 -3.67
N ALA A 124 8.82 -17.14 -2.99
CA ALA A 124 9.71 -17.03 -1.84
C ALA A 124 9.37 -18.06 -0.73
N ILE A 125 8.08 -18.24 -0.42
CA ILE A 125 7.60 -19.25 0.56
C ILE A 125 7.97 -20.68 0.12
N LYS A 126 7.89 -21.00 -1.18
CA LYS A 126 8.24 -22.33 -1.68
C LYS A 126 9.72 -22.63 -1.52
N LEU A 127 10.58 -21.61 -1.68
CA LEU A 127 12.03 -21.75 -1.53
C LEU A 127 12.46 -21.69 -0.06
N SER A 128 11.76 -20.89 0.76
CA SER A 128 12.06 -20.71 2.18
C SER A 128 10.78 -20.72 3.04
N ALA A 129 10.35 -21.93 3.43
CA ALA A 129 9.14 -22.12 4.23
C ALA A 129 9.22 -21.62 5.68
N TYR A 130 10.40 -21.19 6.12
CA TYR A 130 10.65 -20.67 7.48
C TYR A 130 10.90 -19.15 7.52
N ASN A 131 10.71 -18.46 6.41
CA ASN A 131 10.89 -17.01 6.35
C ASN A 131 9.58 -16.28 6.68
N ALA A 132 9.54 -15.59 7.83
CA ALA A 132 8.35 -14.87 8.29
C ALA A 132 7.91 -13.75 7.34
N ASP A 133 8.88 -12.99 6.76
CA ASP A 133 8.60 -11.87 5.86
C ASP A 133 7.95 -12.32 4.56
N ALA A 134 8.34 -13.51 4.04
CA ALA A 134 7.71 -14.08 2.86
C ALA A 134 6.20 -14.33 3.08
N TYR A 135 5.82 -14.89 4.24
CA TYR A 135 4.40 -15.03 4.60
C TYR A 135 3.73 -13.69 4.83
N PHE A 136 4.40 -12.75 5.49
CA PHE A 136 3.85 -11.43 5.74
C PHE A 136 3.52 -10.70 4.44
N TYR A 137 4.45 -10.56 3.50
CA TYR A 137 4.21 -9.87 2.24
C TYR A 137 3.21 -10.60 1.34
N TYR A 138 3.17 -11.93 1.40
CA TYR A 138 2.11 -12.70 0.76
C TYR A 138 0.73 -12.28 1.28
N VAL A 139 0.53 -12.29 2.60
CA VAL A 139 -0.76 -11.92 3.22
C VAL A 139 -1.10 -10.45 3.01
N ALA A 140 -0.12 -9.57 3.05
CA ALA A 140 -0.31 -8.13 2.86
C ALA A 140 -0.85 -7.82 1.46
N ASN A 141 -0.31 -8.46 0.44
CA ASN A 141 -0.80 -8.35 -0.93
C ASN A 141 -2.19 -8.97 -1.09
N GLU A 142 -2.45 -10.17 -0.54
CA GLU A 142 -3.76 -10.83 -0.57
C GLU A 142 -4.84 -10.00 0.14
N ALA A 143 -4.53 -9.41 1.31
CA ALA A 143 -5.45 -8.56 2.04
C ALA A 143 -5.78 -7.28 1.26
N SER A 144 -4.78 -6.68 0.62
CA SER A 144 -4.94 -5.47 -0.19
C SER A 144 -5.79 -5.76 -1.44
N LEU A 145 -5.57 -6.89 -2.09
CA LEU A 145 -6.37 -7.36 -3.23
C LEU A 145 -7.82 -7.64 -2.80
N ALA A 146 -8.02 -8.32 -1.67
CA ALA A 146 -9.34 -8.61 -1.12
C ALA A 146 -10.13 -7.33 -0.84
N LYS A 147 -9.49 -6.35 -0.19
CA LYS A 147 -10.07 -5.04 0.10
C LYS A 147 -10.46 -4.30 -1.18
N SER A 148 -9.62 -4.31 -2.20
CA SER A 148 -9.87 -3.66 -3.48
C SER A 148 -11.01 -4.28 -4.27
N LYS A 149 -11.29 -5.56 -4.09
CA LYS A 149 -12.42 -6.27 -4.71
C LYS A 149 -13.76 -6.10 -3.98
N GLY A 150 -13.79 -5.36 -2.87
CA GLY A 150 -14.98 -5.15 -2.06
C GLY A 150 -15.35 -6.35 -1.18
N ALA A 151 -16.47 -6.21 -0.44
CA ALA A 151 -16.87 -7.15 0.62
C ALA A 151 -16.96 -8.62 0.17
N PHE A 152 -17.49 -8.88 -1.01
CA PHE A 152 -17.69 -10.26 -1.51
C PHE A 152 -16.37 -11.01 -1.74
N GLY A 153 -15.37 -10.34 -2.34
CA GLY A 153 -14.03 -10.91 -2.53
C GLY A 153 -13.27 -11.08 -1.22
N SER A 154 -13.52 -10.20 -0.26
CA SER A 154 -12.85 -10.21 1.05
C SER A 154 -13.20 -11.41 1.91
N ILE A 155 -14.48 -11.84 1.91
CA ILE A 155 -14.98 -12.95 2.74
C ILE A 155 -14.24 -14.26 2.44
N PHE A 156 -14.07 -14.60 1.17
CA PHE A 156 -13.38 -15.83 0.75
C PHE A 156 -11.89 -15.83 1.08
N LEU A 157 -11.27 -14.65 1.19
CA LEU A 157 -9.85 -14.51 1.44
C LEU A 157 -9.49 -14.37 2.92
N ILE A 158 -10.45 -14.04 3.80
CA ILE A 158 -10.20 -13.85 5.23
C ILE A 158 -9.51 -15.06 5.87
N SER A 159 -9.99 -16.29 5.58
CA SER A 159 -9.39 -17.51 6.13
C SER A 159 -7.95 -17.69 5.71
N LYS A 160 -7.65 -17.43 4.43
CA LYS A 160 -6.30 -17.50 3.85
C LYS A 160 -5.37 -16.46 4.50
N ILE A 161 -5.85 -15.24 4.67
CA ILE A 161 -5.13 -14.16 5.30
C ILE A 161 -4.82 -14.49 6.78
N LYS A 162 -5.83 -14.94 7.54
CA LYS A 162 -5.65 -15.34 8.95
C LYS A 162 -4.61 -16.46 9.10
N LYS A 163 -4.65 -17.49 8.24
CA LYS A 163 -3.68 -18.59 8.25
C LYS A 163 -2.25 -18.08 7.99
N GLY A 164 -2.08 -17.23 7.00
CA GLY A 164 -0.77 -16.69 6.67
C GLY A 164 -0.21 -15.79 7.77
N LEU A 165 -1.04 -14.90 8.39
CA LEU A 165 -0.61 -14.10 9.55
C LEU A 165 -0.24 -14.96 10.75
N ASN A 166 -1.01 -16.00 11.05
CA ASN A 166 -0.67 -16.93 12.11
C ASN A 166 0.68 -17.60 11.85
N LYS A 167 0.96 -17.97 10.58
CA LYS A 167 2.27 -18.54 10.20
C LYS A 167 3.40 -17.51 10.34
N THR A 168 3.18 -16.26 9.93
CA THR A 168 4.15 -15.18 10.15
C THR A 168 4.52 -15.06 11.63
N LEU A 169 3.49 -15.02 12.52
CA LEU A 169 3.69 -14.86 13.95
C LEU A 169 4.20 -16.13 14.67
N GLU A 170 3.95 -17.31 14.10
CA GLU A 170 4.58 -18.55 14.55
C GLU A 170 6.10 -18.53 14.29
N LEU A 171 6.51 -18.01 13.14
CA LEU A 171 7.92 -17.93 12.74
C LEU A 171 8.64 -16.74 13.39
N ASN A 172 7.96 -15.63 13.57
CA ASN A 172 8.46 -14.43 14.24
C ASN A 172 7.35 -13.82 15.13
N PRO A 173 7.28 -14.20 16.42
CA PRO A 173 6.28 -13.68 17.34
C PRO A 173 6.35 -12.16 17.56
N ASN A 174 7.50 -11.54 17.31
CA ASN A 174 7.74 -10.10 17.48
C ASN A 174 7.64 -9.32 16.16
N HIS A 175 7.00 -9.87 15.14
CA HIS A 175 6.79 -9.17 13.88
C HIS A 175 5.73 -8.08 14.03
N ALA A 176 6.14 -6.86 14.36
CA ALA A 176 5.24 -5.74 14.71
C ALA A 176 4.21 -5.44 13.60
N GLU A 177 4.63 -5.44 12.33
CA GLU A 177 3.73 -5.18 11.20
C GLU A 177 2.67 -6.28 11.02
N ALA A 178 3.00 -7.55 11.32
CA ALA A 178 2.03 -8.64 11.29
C ALA A 178 1.03 -8.55 12.44
N ILE A 179 1.46 -8.16 13.65
CA ILE A 179 0.59 -7.89 14.80
C ILE A 179 -0.37 -6.74 14.46
N ALA A 180 0.15 -5.63 13.92
CA ALA A 180 -0.65 -4.50 13.48
C ALA A 180 -1.67 -4.89 12.41
N MET A 181 -1.25 -5.69 11.42
CA MET A 181 -2.14 -6.17 10.36
C MET A 181 -3.22 -7.10 10.90
N LYS A 182 -2.91 -7.98 11.86
CA LYS A 182 -3.91 -8.82 12.54
C LYS A 182 -4.97 -7.94 13.22
N GLY A 183 -4.55 -6.88 13.90
CA GLY A 183 -5.44 -5.85 14.43
C GLY A 183 -6.28 -5.19 13.33
N ALA A 184 -5.64 -4.77 12.21
CA ALA A 184 -6.34 -4.12 11.11
C ALA A 184 -7.45 -5.01 10.49
N ILE A 185 -7.25 -6.31 10.44
CA ILE A 185 -8.28 -7.26 9.97
C ILE A 185 -9.44 -7.31 10.96
N LEU A 186 -9.19 -7.37 12.26
CA LEU A 186 -10.22 -7.47 13.29
C LEU A 186 -11.21 -6.28 13.28
N TYR A 187 -10.76 -5.05 12.99
CA TYR A 187 -11.70 -3.94 12.86
C TYR A 187 -12.38 -3.90 11.47
N THR A 188 -11.81 -4.54 10.48
CA THR A 188 -12.32 -4.51 9.10
C THR A 188 -13.49 -5.47 8.91
N ILE A 189 -13.41 -6.66 9.48
CA ILE A 189 -14.44 -7.70 9.34
C ILE A 189 -15.60 -7.46 10.33
N PRO A 190 -16.85 -7.89 9.98
CA PRO A 190 -17.98 -7.84 10.90
C PRO A 190 -17.78 -8.71 12.14
N ALA A 191 -18.36 -8.32 13.27
CA ALA A 191 -18.28 -9.09 14.52
C ALA A 191 -18.80 -10.53 14.36
N LEU A 192 -19.89 -10.75 13.59
CA LEU A 192 -20.41 -12.08 13.26
C LEU A 192 -19.41 -12.99 12.52
N MET A 193 -18.37 -12.40 11.93
CA MET A 193 -17.29 -13.10 11.22
C MET A 193 -16.00 -13.14 12.05
N GLY A 194 -16.10 -12.84 13.35
CA GLY A 194 -14.97 -12.81 14.27
C GLY A 194 -14.16 -11.51 14.20
N GLY A 195 -14.81 -10.39 13.88
CA GLY A 195 -14.28 -9.05 14.09
C GLY A 195 -14.38 -8.64 15.55
N ASP A 196 -13.36 -7.94 16.05
CA ASP A 196 -13.31 -7.39 17.39
C ASP A 196 -12.55 -6.07 17.38
N ILE A 197 -13.27 -4.98 17.57
CA ILE A 197 -12.70 -3.65 17.46
C ILE A 197 -11.80 -3.29 18.64
N LYS A 198 -12.06 -3.86 19.83
CA LYS A 198 -11.26 -3.63 21.05
C LYS A 198 -9.97 -4.43 21.01
N GLU A 199 -10.06 -5.71 20.65
CA GLU A 199 -8.88 -6.55 20.46
C GLU A 199 -8.01 -6.03 19.31
N SER A 200 -8.64 -5.50 18.26
CA SER A 200 -7.95 -4.79 17.18
C SER A 200 -7.10 -3.64 17.71
N GLU A 201 -7.70 -2.76 18.52
CA GLU A 201 -6.99 -1.61 19.10
C GLU A 201 -5.82 -2.08 19.98
N ARG A 202 -6.04 -3.09 20.84
CA ARG A 202 -5.00 -3.65 21.70
C ARG A 202 -3.78 -4.12 20.89
N LEU A 203 -4.01 -4.91 19.84
CA LEU A 203 -2.94 -5.42 18.99
C LEU A 203 -2.18 -4.31 18.23
N ILE A 204 -2.90 -3.31 17.74
CA ILE A 204 -2.26 -2.20 17.02
C ILE A 204 -1.40 -1.37 17.98
N ARG A 205 -1.87 -1.13 19.20
CA ARG A 205 -1.09 -0.43 20.22
C ARG A 205 0.12 -1.25 20.67
N GLU A 206 -0.01 -2.56 20.81
CA GLU A 206 1.10 -3.49 21.08
C GLU A 206 2.19 -3.37 20.00
N ALA A 207 1.80 -3.38 18.73
CA ALA A 207 2.73 -3.19 17.61
C ALA A 207 3.43 -1.82 17.64
N LEU A 208 2.72 -0.75 18.05
CA LEU A 208 3.32 0.59 18.21
C LEU A 208 4.28 0.70 19.38
N VAL A 209 4.12 -0.11 20.43
CA VAL A 209 5.11 -0.20 21.53
C VAL A 209 6.39 -0.84 21.02
N MET A 210 6.31 -1.84 20.14
CA MET A 210 7.48 -2.50 19.55
C MET A 210 8.19 -1.60 18.53
N GLU A 211 7.43 -0.90 17.71
CA GLU A 211 7.92 -0.11 16.58
C GLU A 211 7.14 1.22 16.46
N PRO A 212 7.47 2.23 17.28
CA PRO A 212 6.70 3.48 17.38
C PRO A 212 6.76 4.37 16.13
N HIS A 213 7.77 4.20 15.29
CA HIS A 213 8.03 5.02 14.12
C HIS A 213 7.45 4.45 12.82
N ILE A 214 6.68 3.34 12.88
CA ILE A 214 5.96 2.80 11.71
C ILE A 214 4.67 3.59 11.51
N THR A 215 4.68 4.52 10.57
CA THR A 215 3.54 5.41 10.31
C THR A 215 2.30 4.69 9.76
N SER A 216 2.45 3.57 9.05
CA SER A 216 1.33 2.74 8.61
C SER A 216 0.56 2.11 9.77
N THR A 217 1.23 1.73 10.86
CA THR A 217 0.59 1.23 12.08
C THR A 217 -0.23 2.33 12.77
N LYS A 218 0.28 3.58 12.79
CA LYS A 218 -0.50 4.74 13.27
C LYS A 218 -1.76 4.97 12.41
N ILE A 219 -1.69 4.76 11.09
CA ILE A 219 -2.89 4.82 10.20
C ILE A 219 -3.90 3.73 10.60
N PHE A 220 -3.46 2.51 10.95
CA PHE A 220 -4.39 1.47 11.40
C PHE A 220 -5.07 1.85 12.71
N LEU A 221 -4.33 2.42 13.68
CA LEU A 221 -4.91 2.91 14.94
C LEU A 221 -5.94 4.01 14.68
N ALA A 222 -5.61 5.00 13.87
CA ALA A 222 -6.52 6.09 13.54
C ALA A 222 -7.81 5.59 12.88
N LYS A 223 -7.72 4.60 11.97
CA LYS A 223 -8.90 3.96 11.34
C LYS A 223 -9.75 3.17 12.34
N ASN A 224 -9.11 2.48 13.29
CA ASN A 224 -9.81 1.78 14.37
C ASN A 224 -10.58 2.77 15.25
N LEU A 225 -9.92 3.82 15.74
CA LEU A 225 -10.50 4.89 16.55
C LEU A 225 -11.64 5.62 15.82
N TYR A 226 -11.44 5.93 14.53
CA TYR A 226 -12.47 6.51 13.67
C TYR A 226 -13.73 5.64 13.63
N LYS A 227 -13.57 4.33 13.48
CA LYS A 227 -14.68 3.38 13.46
C LYS A 227 -15.41 3.31 14.82
N GLN A 228 -14.70 3.53 15.92
CA GLN A 228 -15.26 3.67 17.27
C GLN A 228 -15.88 5.05 17.53
N LYS A 229 -15.80 5.99 16.57
CA LYS A 229 -16.20 7.40 16.71
C LYS A 229 -15.37 8.19 17.73
N HIS A 230 -14.18 7.72 18.07
CA HIS A 230 -13.22 8.44 18.91
C HIS A 230 -12.42 9.44 18.06
N TYR A 231 -13.13 10.44 17.52
CA TYR A 231 -12.61 11.33 16.48
C TYR A 231 -11.44 12.18 16.96
N GLU A 232 -11.51 12.74 18.17
CA GLU A 232 -10.42 13.54 18.72
C GLU A 232 -9.13 12.74 18.89
N GLU A 233 -9.24 11.51 19.37
CA GLU A 233 -8.06 10.65 19.51
C GLU A 233 -7.52 10.21 18.15
N ALA A 234 -8.40 9.93 17.18
CA ALA A 234 -7.99 9.64 15.81
C ALA A 234 -7.23 10.82 15.19
N LYS A 235 -7.70 12.08 15.37
CA LYS A 235 -7.00 13.29 14.90
C LYS A 235 -5.63 13.44 15.56
N ARG A 236 -5.51 13.16 16.86
CA ARG A 236 -4.23 13.21 17.56
C ARG A 236 -3.23 12.24 16.97
N VAL A 237 -3.60 10.97 16.79
CA VAL A 237 -2.74 9.94 16.17
C VAL A 237 -2.34 10.32 14.74
N LEU A 238 -3.27 10.89 13.96
CA LEU A 238 -2.98 11.37 12.60
C LEU A 238 -2.02 12.57 12.61
N SER A 239 -2.14 13.46 13.59
CA SER A 239 -1.22 14.60 13.76
C SER A 239 0.19 14.14 14.14
N GLU A 240 0.34 13.06 14.91
CA GLU A 240 1.65 12.45 15.17
C GLU A 240 2.34 11.98 13.89
N ILE A 241 1.57 11.48 12.89
CA ILE A 241 2.15 11.12 11.58
C ILE A 241 2.65 12.37 10.85
N LEU A 242 1.90 13.48 10.91
CA LEU A 242 2.30 14.72 10.24
C LEU A 242 3.57 15.33 10.83
N ASN A 243 3.79 15.14 12.11
CA ASN A 243 4.91 15.69 12.89
C ASN A 243 6.01 14.64 13.18
N GLU A 244 5.99 13.48 12.51
CA GLU A 244 7.02 12.45 12.70
C GLU A 244 8.37 12.95 12.19
N GLU A 245 9.37 12.99 13.08
CA GLU A 245 10.72 13.48 12.78
C GLU A 245 11.68 12.35 12.37
N ASN A 246 11.41 11.12 12.84
CA ASN A 246 12.28 9.97 12.62
C ASN A 246 11.48 8.76 12.10
N PRO A 247 10.85 8.85 10.93
CA PRO A 247 10.07 7.75 10.40
C PRO A 247 10.96 6.55 10.10
N LYS A 248 10.50 5.33 10.40
CA LYS A 248 11.23 4.08 10.09
C LYS A 248 11.59 3.99 8.60
N VAL A 249 10.70 4.48 7.73
CA VAL A 249 10.92 4.59 6.28
C VAL A 249 10.33 5.93 5.81
N GLU A 250 11.20 6.82 5.36
CA GLU A 250 10.81 8.18 4.93
C GLU A 250 9.79 8.15 3.78
N ALA A 251 10.02 7.33 2.77
CA ALA A 251 9.12 7.22 1.63
C ALA A 251 7.70 6.76 2.04
N ASP A 252 7.59 5.76 2.93
CA ASP A 252 6.31 5.29 3.45
C ASP A 252 5.63 6.37 4.31
N TRP A 253 6.40 7.19 5.00
CA TRP A 253 5.86 8.33 5.75
C TRP A 253 5.22 9.37 4.83
N TYR A 254 5.84 9.74 3.71
CA TYR A 254 5.23 10.63 2.72
C TYR A 254 3.89 10.09 2.20
N LEU A 255 3.81 8.80 1.92
CA LEU A 255 2.56 8.16 1.52
C LEU A 255 1.51 8.23 2.62
N ASN A 256 1.88 7.94 3.86
CA ASN A 256 0.98 7.95 5.02
C ASN A 256 0.55 9.36 5.42
N LYS A 257 1.37 10.40 5.21
CA LYS A 257 0.97 11.81 5.39
C LYS A 257 -0.23 12.18 4.51
N ARG A 258 -0.23 11.76 3.23
CA ARG A 258 -1.38 11.99 2.33
C ARG A 258 -2.66 11.36 2.88
N VAL A 259 -2.54 10.12 3.39
CA VAL A 259 -3.67 9.41 4.02
C VAL A 259 -4.13 10.13 5.28
N ALA A 260 -3.21 10.58 6.13
CA ALA A 260 -3.52 11.28 7.38
C ALA A 260 -4.27 12.60 7.11
N ILE A 261 -3.78 13.43 6.19
CA ILE A 261 -4.44 14.69 5.80
C ILE A 261 -5.87 14.44 5.32
N LYS A 262 -6.06 13.45 4.44
CA LYS A 262 -7.39 13.10 3.93
C LYS A 262 -8.34 12.63 5.04
N MET A 263 -7.83 11.85 5.99
CA MET A 263 -8.64 11.36 7.13
C MET A 263 -9.01 12.50 8.08
N ILE A 264 -8.08 13.40 8.42
CA ILE A 264 -8.37 14.58 9.26
C ILE A 264 -9.46 15.42 8.62
N LYS A 265 -9.34 15.70 7.32
CA LYS A 265 -10.38 16.45 6.59
C LYS A 265 -11.74 15.77 6.71
N ASN A 266 -11.81 14.46 6.48
CA ASN A 266 -13.07 13.72 6.58
C ASN A 266 -13.67 13.75 7.99
N ILE A 267 -12.86 13.73 9.04
CA ILE A 267 -13.33 13.84 10.42
C ILE A 267 -13.91 15.23 10.66
N ASN A 268 -13.21 16.28 10.28
CA ASN A 268 -13.68 17.66 10.43
C ASN A 268 -15.01 17.90 9.70
N ASP A 269 -15.17 17.36 8.48
CA ASP A 269 -16.42 17.45 7.71
C ASP A 269 -17.61 16.76 8.41
N ILE A 270 -17.35 15.70 9.20
CA ILE A 270 -18.40 15.02 10.00
C ILE A 270 -18.78 15.89 11.21
N GLU A 271 -17.80 16.43 11.92
CA GLU A 271 -18.05 17.27 13.10
C GLU A 271 -18.82 18.55 12.76
N HIS A 272 -18.47 19.22 11.66
CA HIS A 272 -19.21 20.38 11.17
C HIS A 272 -20.66 20.10 10.76
N LYS A 273 -21.00 18.85 10.39
CA LYS A 273 -22.38 18.47 10.06
C LYS A 273 -23.22 18.12 11.29
N GLN A 274 -22.57 17.92 12.45
CA GLN A 274 -23.22 17.55 13.71
C GLN A 274 -23.37 18.74 14.67
N SER A 275 -22.64 19.83 14.42
CA SER A 275 -22.77 21.14 15.07
C SER A 275 -23.84 21.98 14.41
#